data_b7fa7b19bf3c3ef46b4dde2dedfdbf64
#
_entry.id   b7fa7b19bf3c3ef46b4dde2dedfdbf64
#
_cell.length_a   1.000
_cell.length_b   1.000
_cell.length_c   1.000
_cell.angle_alpha   90.00
_cell.angle_beta   90.00
_cell.angle_gamma   90.00
#
_symmetry.space_group_name_H-M   'P 1'
#
loop_
_entity.id
_entity.type
_entity.pdbx_description
1 polymer ?
#
loop_
_entity_poly.entity_id
_entity_poly.type
_entity_poly.pdbx_seq_one_letter_code
_entity_poly.pdbx_strand_id
1 'polypeptide(L)'
;MSGDDTYGLHANPDLLSRIPLDAKLVLDVGCGAGGLAAAFKRRNPSTRFLGIEPDAALATAAAAQCDEVFRVDIETTPPPVAPGSLDALVFGDVLEHLRDPWSVLKRDAGLLTEAGVLLVCVPNIEHWSFTARLLAGRWRYEKTGLFDETHLRWFTRQGMREAIEQAGLTPLEVVPRIFGRDKAEAFARQMAPALQAMGVAPADWLRRSAPLQYVWRATRRPPKPLVIVARILKPVGGVNDVRILEPLAALATRPGVMTLAGQNAELPPLDAEVPRIILLHRRLLNSPDSPGYLRSLRATGAVIVQEFDDDPAHWPSIAQTDHLAFRGVHAVQTSTPALRELLSPFNDTIGVFPNALAELPRPRNFTDPQRLTLFFGALNREADIAPFLPALNAVLAEAAGRLAVEVVHDRRSFDALETPHKRFTPTTDYAGYREVLGRCELAFLPLADTRFNRMKSDLKAIEAGGHRLCCLASPVVYAGSIRHGETGLIVTSPDTFAAELRALLTAPERALTMAEAARAWVSAERLLQAQVAPRLAWYRDLWSRRAALDAALVKRIPAVGD
;
A
#
# COMPACT_ATOMS: atom_id res chain seq x y z
N MET A 1 7.59 -31.50 -3.34
CA MET A 1 8.39 -30.29 -3.61
C MET A 1 9.09 -29.98 -2.29
N SER A 2 10.39 -30.12 -2.27
CA SER A 2 11.25 -30.05 -1.08
C SER A 2 11.25 -28.64 -0.50
N GLY A 3 11.07 -28.52 0.82
CA GLY A 3 10.89 -27.26 1.54
C GLY A 3 12.14 -26.39 1.72
N ASP A 4 13.20 -26.61 0.97
CA ASP A 4 14.51 -25.99 1.20
C ASP A 4 14.83 -24.77 0.32
N ASP A 5 14.16 -24.60 -0.82
CA ASP A 5 14.53 -23.55 -1.80
C ASP A 5 13.89 -22.17 -1.55
N THR A 6 13.11 -21.98 -0.48
CA THR A 6 12.36 -20.73 -0.22
C THR A 6 12.67 -20.07 1.11
N TYR A 7 13.58 -20.61 1.89
CA TYR A 7 13.99 -20.01 3.19
C TYR A 7 14.63 -18.64 2.96
N GLY A 8 14.14 -17.63 3.67
CA GLY A 8 14.63 -16.25 3.54
C GLY A 8 14.12 -15.43 2.33
N LEU A 9 13.36 -16.04 1.39
CA LEU A 9 12.74 -15.30 0.29
C LEU A 9 11.35 -14.74 0.62
N HIS A 10 10.75 -15.15 1.72
CA HIS A 10 9.45 -14.66 2.18
C HIS A 10 9.60 -13.47 3.10
N ALA A 11 8.99 -12.34 2.73
CA ALA A 11 8.88 -11.19 3.61
C ALA A 11 7.80 -11.44 4.67
N ASN A 12 8.13 -11.18 5.94
CA ASN A 12 7.10 -11.11 7.00
C ASN A 12 6.21 -9.87 6.74
N PRO A 13 4.91 -10.05 6.43
CA PRO A 13 4.03 -8.94 6.06
C PRO A 13 3.80 -7.95 7.23
N ASP A 14 3.89 -8.43 8.48
CA ASP A 14 3.73 -7.59 9.65
C ASP A 14 4.95 -6.69 9.88
N LEU A 15 6.17 -7.16 9.59
CA LEU A 15 7.37 -6.31 9.55
C LEU A 15 7.32 -5.34 8.36
N LEU A 16 7.06 -5.86 7.16
CA LEU A 16 7.01 -5.07 5.93
C LEU A 16 6.05 -3.86 6.02
N SER A 17 4.88 -4.07 6.61
CA SER A 17 3.86 -3.02 6.75
C SER A 17 4.20 -1.95 7.79
N ARG A 18 5.24 -2.18 8.60
CA ARG A 18 5.65 -1.29 9.70
C ARG A 18 6.96 -0.56 9.46
N ILE A 19 7.72 -0.93 8.43
CA ILE A 19 8.83 -0.09 7.95
C ILE A 19 8.21 1.20 7.38
N PRO A 20 8.65 2.40 7.82
CA PRO A 20 8.15 3.66 7.24
C PRO A 20 8.32 3.65 5.72
N LEU A 21 7.23 3.81 4.98
CA LEU A 21 7.25 3.63 3.52
C LEU A 21 8.20 4.61 2.82
N ASP A 22 8.43 5.77 3.38
CA ASP A 22 9.37 6.79 2.91
C ASP A 22 10.74 6.73 3.61
N ALA A 23 11.10 5.61 4.25
CA ALA A 23 12.42 5.37 4.83
C ALA A 23 13.50 5.48 3.73
N LYS A 24 14.63 6.13 4.07
CA LYS A 24 15.78 6.30 3.18
C LYS A 24 16.87 5.26 3.44
N LEU A 25 17.03 4.85 4.70
CA LEU A 25 18.04 3.88 5.11
C LEU A 25 17.42 2.86 6.08
N VAL A 26 17.46 1.60 5.68
CA VAL A 26 16.96 0.45 6.45
C VAL A 26 18.09 -0.54 6.65
N LEU A 27 18.22 -1.09 7.86
CA LEU A 27 19.11 -2.20 8.17
C LEU A 27 18.27 -3.39 8.63
N ASP A 28 18.43 -4.52 7.95
CA ASP A 28 17.81 -5.81 8.30
C ASP A 28 18.90 -6.76 8.82
N VAL A 29 18.84 -7.06 10.10
CA VAL A 29 19.77 -7.98 10.77
C VAL A 29 19.22 -9.39 10.67
N GLY A 30 20.01 -10.33 10.16
CA GLY A 30 19.56 -11.67 9.81
C GLY A 30 18.66 -11.63 8.56
N CYS A 31 19.10 -10.94 7.51
CA CYS A 31 18.27 -10.67 6.34
C CYS A 31 17.98 -11.92 5.48
N GLY A 32 18.56 -13.09 5.80
CA GLY A 32 18.40 -14.30 5.02
C GLY A 32 18.78 -14.09 3.56
N ALA A 33 17.94 -14.54 2.62
CA ALA A 33 18.13 -14.32 1.20
C ALA A 33 17.61 -12.95 0.69
N GLY A 34 17.30 -11.99 1.58
CA GLY A 34 16.88 -10.63 1.22
C GLY A 34 15.40 -10.48 0.87
N GLY A 35 14.53 -11.40 1.34
CA GLY A 35 13.10 -11.39 1.01
C GLY A 35 12.39 -10.11 1.44
N LEU A 36 12.71 -9.56 2.62
CA LEU A 36 12.14 -8.31 3.11
C LEU A 36 12.59 -7.12 2.26
N ALA A 37 13.88 -7.05 1.91
CA ALA A 37 14.44 -6.03 1.01
C ALA A 37 13.75 -6.05 -0.35
N ALA A 38 13.64 -7.22 -0.98
CA ALA A 38 12.97 -7.39 -2.27
C ALA A 38 11.51 -6.90 -2.24
N ALA A 39 10.78 -7.20 -1.16
CA ALA A 39 9.40 -6.76 -0.99
C ALA A 39 9.31 -5.25 -0.75
N PHE A 40 10.18 -4.70 0.09
CA PHE A 40 10.17 -3.27 0.42
C PHE A 40 10.59 -2.41 -0.78
N LYS A 41 11.63 -2.81 -1.51
CA LYS A 41 12.12 -2.05 -2.70
C LYS A 41 11.10 -1.98 -3.83
N ARG A 42 10.13 -2.89 -3.93
CA ARG A 42 8.99 -2.70 -4.85
C ARG A 42 8.07 -1.55 -4.44
N ARG A 43 8.00 -1.23 -3.13
CA ARG A 43 7.19 -0.14 -2.57
C ARG A 43 7.96 1.18 -2.50
N ASN A 44 9.26 1.09 -2.28
CA ASN A 44 10.19 2.23 -2.23
C ASN A 44 11.55 1.84 -2.82
N PRO A 45 11.74 1.96 -4.13
CA PRO A 45 13.01 1.62 -4.79
C PRO A 45 14.14 2.62 -4.47
N SER A 46 13.84 3.79 -3.92
CA SER A 46 14.84 4.80 -3.54
C SER A 46 15.49 4.56 -2.18
N THR A 47 14.98 3.60 -1.40
CA THR A 47 15.57 3.23 -0.12
C THR A 47 16.90 2.51 -0.33
N ARG A 48 17.91 2.93 0.42
CA ARG A 48 19.11 2.11 0.62
C ARG A 48 18.79 1.06 1.68
N PHE A 49 18.77 -0.21 1.28
CA PHE A 49 18.43 -1.34 2.13
C PHE A 49 19.67 -2.19 2.38
N LEU A 50 20.12 -2.21 3.63
CA LEU A 50 21.32 -2.93 4.07
C LEU A 50 20.92 -4.25 4.74
N GLY A 51 21.70 -5.30 4.53
CA GLY A 51 21.53 -6.59 5.18
C GLY A 51 22.74 -7.00 6.01
N ILE A 52 22.50 -7.71 7.12
CA ILE A 52 23.52 -8.48 7.84
C ILE A 52 23.11 -9.94 7.80
N GLU A 53 24.01 -10.81 7.32
CA GLU A 53 23.76 -12.25 7.21
C GLU A 53 25.09 -13.01 7.33
N PRO A 54 25.29 -13.81 8.39
CA PRO A 54 26.54 -14.56 8.58
C PRO A 54 26.70 -15.75 7.62
N ASP A 55 25.60 -16.37 7.16
CA ASP A 55 25.65 -17.47 6.21
C ASP A 55 26.07 -17.00 4.82
N ALA A 56 27.06 -17.67 4.25
CA ALA A 56 27.65 -17.27 2.96
C ALA A 56 26.70 -17.44 1.76
N ALA A 57 25.88 -18.48 1.76
CA ALA A 57 24.97 -18.76 0.65
C ALA A 57 23.80 -17.78 0.68
N LEU A 58 23.22 -17.54 1.87
CA LEU A 58 22.14 -16.58 2.07
C LEU A 58 22.60 -15.15 1.80
N ALA A 59 23.79 -14.75 2.28
CA ALA A 59 24.37 -13.43 2.02
C ALA A 59 24.60 -13.20 0.51
N THR A 60 25.03 -14.22 -0.22
CA THR A 60 25.18 -14.15 -1.68
C THR A 60 23.82 -13.96 -2.39
N ALA A 61 22.79 -14.67 -1.94
CA ALA A 61 21.44 -14.48 -2.48
C ALA A 61 20.87 -13.09 -2.13
N ALA A 62 21.09 -12.62 -0.90
CA ALA A 62 20.64 -11.32 -0.43
C ALA A 62 21.28 -10.15 -1.18
N ALA A 63 22.52 -10.28 -1.66
CA ALA A 63 23.22 -9.26 -2.44
C ALA A 63 22.50 -8.89 -3.76
N ALA A 64 21.61 -9.75 -4.27
CA ALA A 64 20.76 -9.43 -5.41
C ALA A 64 19.55 -8.55 -5.04
N GLN A 65 19.22 -8.43 -3.76
CA GLN A 65 18.02 -7.75 -3.24
C GLN A 65 18.35 -6.51 -2.42
N CYS A 66 19.41 -6.56 -1.63
CA CYS A 66 19.92 -5.47 -0.81
C CYS A 66 20.91 -4.60 -1.62
N ASP A 67 21.07 -3.34 -1.22
CA ASP A 67 22.10 -2.47 -1.80
C ASP A 67 23.50 -2.83 -1.30
N GLU A 68 23.59 -3.41 -0.08
CA GLU A 68 24.83 -3.91 0.50
C GLU A 68 24.49 -4.99 1.53
N VAL A 69 25.31 -6.03 1.61
CA VAL A 69 25.17 -7.11 2.60
C VAL A 69 26.51 -7.30 3.33
N PHE A 70 26.45 -7.23 4.67
CA PHE A 70 27.60 -7.44 5.53
C PHE A 70 27.59 -8.87 6.07
N ARG A 71 28.62 -9.62 5.73
CA ARG A 71 28.78 -10.99 6.18
C ARG A 71 29.54 -11.01 7.51
N VAL A 72 28.85 -10.65 8.60
CA VAL A 72 29.43 -10.56 9.95
C VAL A 72 28.50 -11.18 10.98
N ASP A 73 29.08 -11.62 12.10
CA ASP A 73 28.35 -11.96 13.30
C ASP A 73 28.04 -10.67 14.07
N ILE A 74 26.75 -10.34 14.20
CA ILE A 74 26.25 -9.12 14.84
C ILE A 74 26.64 -9.02 16.33
N GLU A 75 26.89 -10.16 17.03
CA GLU A 75 27.30 -10.14 18.42
C GLU A 75 28.75 -9.65 18.61
N THR A 76 29.62 -9.97 17.66
CA THR A 76 31.05 -9.63 17.72
C THR A 76 31.43 -8.40 16.94
N THR A 77 30.69 -8.09 15.85
CA THR A 77 31.00 -7.01 14.93
C THR A 77 29.82 -6.04 14.81
N PRO A 78 29.98 -4.78 15.27
CA PRO A 78 28.94 -3.77 15.08
C PRO A 78 28.64 -3.51 13.59
N PRO A 79 27.38 -3.17 13.23
CA PRO A 79 27.06 -2.77 11.88
C PRO A 79 27.91 -1.57 11.45
N PRO A 80 28.45 -1.53 10.21
CA PRO A 80 29.24 -0.41 9.69
C PRO A 80 28.31 0.73 9.24
N VAL A 81 27.47 1.20 10.15
CA VAL A 81 26.45 2.22 9.95
C VAL A 81 26.68 3.36 10.96
N ALA A 82 26.56 4.60 10.49
CA ALA A 82 26.76 5.76 11.36
C ALA A 82 25.66 5.86 12.45
N PRO A 83 26.00 6.22 13.70
CA PRO A 83 25.00 6.48 14.72
C PRO A 83 23.96 7.52 14.27
N GLY A 84 22.71 7.28 14.62
CA GLY A 84 21.60 8.21 14.31
C GLY A 84 21.24 8.33 12.84
N SER A 85 21.57 7.34 11.99
CA SER A 85 21.32 7.41 10.54
C SER A 85 20.20 6.50 10.03
N LEU A 86 19.81 5.46 10.77
CA LEU A 86 18.78 4.52 10.32
C LEU A 86 17.37 5.06 10.51
N ASP A 87 16.56 4.98 9.47
CA ASP A 87 15.12 5.20 9.56
C ASP A 87 14.38 3.95 10.06
N ALA A 88 14.93 2.76 9.79
CA ALA A 88 14.44 1.51 10.37
C ALA A 88 15.58 0.53 10.64
N LEU A 89 15.49 -0.14 11.80
CA LEU A 89 16.34 -1.27 12.21
C LEU A 89 15.42 -2.47 12.44
N VAL A 90 15.70 -3.57 11.77
CA VAL A 90 14.85 -4.76 11.78
C VAL A 90 15.62 -5.95 12.34
N PHE A 91 14.98 -6.68 13.28
CA PHE A 91 15.39 -7.99 13.77
C PHE A 91 14.20 -8.95 13.54
N GLY A 92 14.21 -9.65 12.44
CA GLY A 92 13.15 -10.58 12.07
C GLY A 92 13.56 -12.03 12.40
N ASP A 93 13.13 -12.55 13.57
CA ASP A 93 13.49 -13.91 14.04
C ASP A 93 15.02 -14.09 14.16
N VAL A 94 15.66 -13.19 14.93
CA VAL A 94 17.12 -13.15 15.14
C VAL A 94 17.50 -13.16 16.60
N LEU A 95 16.81 -12.40 17.45
CA LEU A 95 17.22 -12.16 18.83
C LEU A 95 17.22 -13.44 19.67
N GLU A 96 16.38 -14.40 19.35
CA GLU A 96 16.32 -15.73 19.97
C GLU A 96 17.55 -16.60 19.71
N HIS A 97 18.29 -16.32 18.65
CA HIS A 97 19.52 -17.03 18.27
C HIS A 97 20.78 -16.43 18.89
N LEU A 98 20.70 -15.22 19.45
CA LEU A 98 21.85 -14.52 20.04
C LEU A 98 22.13 -15.01 21.48
N ARG A 99 23.39 -14.98 21.88
CA ARG A 99 23.81 -15.26 23.25
C ARG A 99 23.46 -14.12 24.20
N ASP A 100 23.64 -12.86 23.72
CA ASP A 100 23.33 -11.66 24.48
C ASP A 100 22.54 -10.63 23.59
N PRO A 101 21.26 -10.90 23.33
CA PRO A 101 20.41 -10.00 22.53
C PRO A 101 20.21 -8.63 23.17
N TRP A 102 20.32 -8.52 24.51
CA TRP A 102 20.12 -7.25 25.22
C TRP A 102 21.22 -6.24 24.91
N SER A 103 22.49 -6.69 24.93
CA SER A 103 23.64 -5.87 24.59
C SER A 103 23.61 -5.44 23.12
N VAL A 104 23.23 -6.34 22.20
CA VAL A 104 23.06 -6.02 20.77
C VAL A 104 21.96 -4.98 20.58
N LEU A 105 20.77 -5.18 21.14
CA LEU A 105 19.67 -4.22 21.05
C LEU A 105 20.06 -2.84 21.59
N LYS A 106 20.70 -2.78 22.76
CA LYS A 106 21.13 -1.54 23.41
C LYS A 106 22.17 -0.79 22.57
N ARG A 107 23.14 -1.50 22.01
CA ARG A 107 24.16 -0.91 21.12
C ARG A 107 23.53 -0.36 19.85
N ASP A 108 22.71 -1.19 19.16
CA ASP A 108 22.24 -0.88 17.81
C ASP A 108 21.04 0.08 17.81
N ALA A 109 20.30 0.22 18.93
CA ALA A 109 19.32 1.30 19.12
C ALA A 109 19.93 2.69 18.91
N GLY A 110 21.23 2.86 19.18
CA GLY A 110 21.97 4.10 18.91
C GLY A 110 22.11 4.45 17.43
N LEU A 111 21.90 3.51 16.52
CA LEU A 111 21.98 3.72 15.06
C LEU A 111 20.72 4.40 14.51
N LEU A 112 19.59 4.34 15.24
CA LEU A 112 18.33 4.92 14.82
C LEU A 112 18.36 6.45 14.84
N THR A 113 17.78 7.08 13.82
CA THR A 113 17.45 8.52 13.86
C THR A 113 16.47 8.82 15.00
N GLU A 114 16.27 10.09 15.33
CA GLU A 114 15.26 10.51 16.32
C GLU A 114 13.85 9.99 16.02
N ALA A 115 13.48 9.91 14.72
CA ALA A 115 12.19 9.41 14.23
C ALA A 115 12.26 7.96 13.74
N GLY A 116 13.42 7.33 13.87
CA GLY A 116 13.66 5.96 13.41
C GLY A 116 12.89 4.93 14.22
N VAL A 117 12.63 3.79 13.60
CA VAL A 117 11.87 2.69 14.19
C VAL A 117 12.73 1.45 14.39
N LEU A 118 12.60 0.83 15.55
CA LEU A 118 12.99 -0.56 15.77
C LEU A 118 11.79 -1.46 15.44
N LEU A 119 12.04 -2.50 14.66
CA LEU A 119 11.08 -3.57 14.39
C LEU A 119 11.70 -4.90 14.84
N VAL A 120 10.97 -5.65 15.65
CA VAL A 120 11.42 -6.96 16.16
C VAL A 120 10.31 -7.98 15.96
N CYS A 121 10.65 -9.14 15.40
CA CYS A 121 9.81 -10.33 15.44
C CYS A 121 10.53 -11.40 16.27
N VAL A 122 9.84 -11.97 17.27
CA VAL A 122 10.39 -13.06 18.10
C VAL A 122 9.33 -14.11 18.40
N PRO A 123 9.73 -15.40 18.56
CA PRO A 123 8.87 -16.46 19.04
C PRO A 123 8.36 -16.19 20.47
N ASN A 124 7.13 -16.60 20.73
CA ASN A 124 6.49 -16.46 22.03
C ASN A 124 6.63 -17.74 22.86
N ILE A 125 7.45 -17.71 23.92
CA ILE A 125 7.61 -18.86 24.83
C ILE A 125 6.30 -19.20 25.58
N GLU A 126 5.36 -18.24 25.70
CA GLU A 126 4.05 -18.49 26.32
C GLU A 126 3.09 -19.24 25.38
N HIS A 127 3.46 -19.53 24.13
CA HIS A 127 2.58 -20.22 23.18
C HIS A 127 2.13 -21.57 23.75
N TRP A 128 0.84 -21.87 23.60
CA TRP A 128 0.19 -23.04 24.20
C TRP A 128 0.91 -24.37 23.93
N SER A 129 1.60 -24.51 22.80
CA SER A 129 2.32 -25.73 22.44
C SER A 129 3.51 -26.02 23.34
N PHE A 130 4.17 -24.99 23.91
CA PHE A 130 5.20 -25.20 24.92
C PHE A 130 4.63 -25.87 26.16
N THR A 131 3.52 -25.33 26.69
CA THR A 131 2.84 -25.91 27.85
C THR A 131 2.38 -27.34 27.56
N ALA A 132 1.77 -27.58 26.38
CA ALA A 132 1.31 -28.90 25.98
C ALA A 132 2.43 -29.93 25.90
N ARG A 133 3.58 -29.57 25.30
CA ARG A 133 4.77 -30.48 25.21
C ARG A 133 5.41 -30.74 26.55
N LEU A 134 5.53 -29.72 27.41
CA LEU A 134 6.08 -29.89 28.76
C LEU A 134 5.21 -30.82 29.61
N LEU A 135 3.89 -30.61 29.60
CA LEU A 135 2.96 -31.49 30.34
C LEU A 135 3.00 -32.94 29.84
N ALA A 136 3.24 -33.13 28.54
CA ALA A 136 3.34 -34.45 27.93
C ALA A 136 4.72 -35.09 28.06
N GLY A 137 5.71 -34.41 28.66
CA GLY A 137 7.10 -34.87 28.74
C GLY A 137 7.77 -35.06 27.36
N ARG A 138 7.37 -34.28 26.36
CA ARG A 138 7.77 -34.46 24.97
C ARG A 138 8.54 -33.26 24.43
N TRP A 139 9.51 -32.76 25.15
CA TRP A 139 10.41 -31.74 24.64
C TRP A 139 11.35 -32.34 23.60
N ARG A 140 11.20 -31.95 22.35
CA ARG A 140 12.09 -32.35 21.25
C ARG A 140 12.47 -31.13 20.44
N TYR A 141 13.76 -30.99 20.17
CA TYR A 141 14.25 -29.97 19.25
C TYR A 141 13.89 -30.33 17.81
N GLU A 142 13.65 -29.31 17.01
CA GLU A 142 13.28 -29.36 15.60
C GLU A 142 14.28 -28.54 14.78
N LYS A 143 14.28 -28.70 13.46
CA LYS A 143 15.17 -27.92 12.57
C LYS A 143 14.67 -26.51 12.32
N THR A 144 13.42 -26.22 12.58
CA THR A 144 12.77 -24.92 12.33
C THR A 144 11.59 -24.72 13.27
N GLY A 145 11.13 -23.48 13.43
CA GLY A 145 9.92 -23.15 14.18
C GLY A 145 10.16 -22.91 15.66
N LEU A 146 9.12 -23.03 16.50
CA LEU A 146 9.21 -22.68 17.91
C LEU A 146 10.24 -23.50 18.69
N PHE A 147 10.49 -24.73 18.29
CA PHE A 147 11.39 -25.68 18.97
C PHE A 147 12.72 -25.81 18.23
N ASP A 148 13.09 -24.81 17.45
CA ASP A 148 14.34 -24.78 16.72
C ASP A 148 15.55 -25.03 17.68
N GLU A 149 16.43 -25.95 17.28
CA GLU A 149 17.61 -26.31 18.07
C GLU A 149 18.61 -25.17 18.23
N THR A 150 18.51 -24.13 17.42
CA THR A 150 19.39 -22.95 17.47
C THR A 150 18.84 -21.80 18.30
N HIS A 151 17.64 -21.93 18.89
CA HIS A 151 17.09 -20.95 19.81
C HIS A 151 17.80 -20.99 21.15
N LEU A 152 18.54 -19.94 21.45
CA LEU A 152 19.31 -19.79 22.72
C LEU A 152 18.55 -18.97 23.77
N ARG A 153 17.63 -18.08 23.34
CA ARG A 153 16.90 -17.17 24.21
C ARG A 153 15.40 -17.26 23.95
N TRP A 154 14.63 -16.95 24.99
CA TRP A 154 13.20 -17.09 25.00
C TRP A 154 12.57 -15.82 25.54
N PHE A 155 11.57 -15.30 24.81
CA PHE A 155 10.90 -14.07 25.17
C PHE A 155 9.43 -14.31 25.45
N THR A 156 8.96 -13.80 26.60
CA THR A 156 7.54 -13.51 26.82
C THR A 156 7.23 -12.13 26.23
N ARG A 157 5.94 -11.82 26.10
CA ARG A 157 5.54 -10.47 25.72
C ARG A 157 6.10 -9.40 26.66
N GLN A 158 6.11 -9.68 28.00
CA GLN A 158 6.65 -8.75 28.98
C GLN A 158 8.17 -8.63 28.89
N GLY A 159 8.87 -9.76 28.79
CA GLY A 159 10.33 -9.76 28.70
C GLY A 159 10.87 -9.03 27.46
N MET A 160 10.17 -9.13 26.31
CA MET A 160 10.55 -8.37 25.12
C MET A 160 10.30 -6.86 25.29
N ARG A 161 9.19 -6.47 25.95
CA ARG A 161 8.96 -5.06 26.32
C ARG A 161 10.10 -4.51 27.15
N GLU A 162 10.48 -5.22 28.21
CA GLU A 162 11.56 -4.80 29.10
C GLU A 162 12.91 -4.70 28.38
N ALA A 163 13.22 -5.62 27.46
CA ALA A 163 14.44 -5.56 26.64
C ALA A 163 14.47 -4.29 25.75
N ILE A 164 13.35 -3.95 25.13
CA ILE A 164 13.21 -2.73 24.32
C ILE A 164 13.38 -1.46 25.18
N GLU A 165 12.74 -1.43 26.36
CA GLU A 165 12.82 -0.29 27.30
C GLU A 165 14.25 -0.13 27.86
N GLN A 166 14.94 -1.22 28.18
CA GLN A 166 16.34 -1.22 28.62
C GLN A 166 17.32 -0.76 27.51
N ALA A 167 16.94 -0.94 26.23
CA ALA A 167 17.67 -0.39 25.10
C ALA A 167 17.45 1.12 24.91
N GLY A 168 16.65 1.77 25.76
CA GLY A 168 16.35 3.21 25.69
C GLY A 168 15.29 3.56 24.65
N LEU A 169 14.44 2.60 24.27
CA LEU A 169 13.37 2.78 23.29
C LEU A 169 11.99 2.68 23.94
N THR A 170 11.01 3.36 23.35
CA THR A 170 9.62 3.33 23.77
C THR A 170 8.84 2.37 22.87
N PRO A 171 8.29 1.26 23.41
CA PRO A 171 7.39 0.38 22.66
C PRO A 171 6.10 1.14 22.28
N LEU A 172 5.74 1.13 20.98
CA LEU A 172 4.54 1.79 20.46
C LEU A 172 3.44 0.80 20.14
N GLU A 173 3.80 -0.35 19.59
CA GLU A 173 2.87 -1.32 19.06
C GLU A 173 3.40 -2.73 19.24
N VAL A 174 2.51 -3.66 19.55
CA VAL A 174 2.79 -5.09 19.54
C VAL A 174 1.68 -5.82 18.78
N VAL A 175 2.06 -6.58 17.78
CA VAL A 175 1.14 -7.34 16.94
C VAL A 175 1.29 -8.83 17.22
N PRO A 176 0.25 -9.49 17.70
CA PRO A 176 0.25 -10.94 17.88
C PRO A 176 0.06 -11.64 16.52
N ARG A 177 0.98 -12.53 16.16
CA ARG A 177 0.83 -13.42 15.01
C ARG A 177 0.23 -14.74 15.47
N ILE A 178 -1.04 -14.96 15.15
CA ILE A 178 -1.81 -16.13 15.62
C ILE A 178 -2.07 -17.06 14.44
N PHE A 179 -1.60 -18.30 14.57
CA PHE A 179 -1.85 -19.39 13.64
C PHE A 179 -2.51 -20.56 14.38
N GLY A 180 -3.60 -21.13 13.82
CA GLY A 180 -4.31 -22.23 14.48
C GLY A 180 -4.99 -21.83 15.79
N ARG A 181 -5.71 -20.72 15.80
CA ARG A 181 -6.45 -20.18 16.95
C ARG A 181 -7.37 -21.23 17.59
N ASP A 182 -8.04 -22.05 16.77
CA ASP A 182 -8.91 -23.13 17.17
C ASP A 182 -8.22 -24.15 18.10
N LYS A 183 -6.97 -24.50 17.81
CA LYS A 183 -6.14 -25.40 18.64
C LYS A 183 -5.78 -24.75 19.98
N ALA A 184 -5.42 -23.49 19.97
CA ALA A 184 -5.14 -22.73 21.19
C ALA A 184 -6.38 -22.65 22.09
N GLU A 185 -7.54 -22.37 21.52
CA GLU A 185 -8.82 -22.32 22.24
C GLU A 185 -9.23 -23.67 22.79
N ALA A 186 -9.05 -24.76 22.01
CA ALA A 186 -9.33 -26.10 22.48
C ALA A 186 -8.45 -26.48 23.68
N PHE A 187 -7.15 -26.21 23.59
CA PHE A 187 -6.21 -26.46 24.70
C PHE A 187 -6.52 -25.59 25.93
N ALA A 188 -6.86 -24.31 25.73
CA ALA A 188 -7.26 -23.42 26.83
C ALA A 188 -8.50 -23.92 27.57
N ARG A 189 -9.50 -24.46 26.85
CA ARG A 189 -10.68 -25.09 27.46
C ARG A 189 -10.32 -26.30 28.31
N GLN A 190 -9.40 -27.15 27.83
CA GLN A 190 -8.92 -28.30 28.61
C GLN A 190 -8.18 -27.89 29.88
N MET A 191 -7.39 -26.82 29.79
CA MET A 191 -6.60 -26.31 30.91
C MET A 191 -7.40 -25.44 31.89
N ALA A 192 -8.62 -25.01 31.55
CA ALA A 192 -9.40 -24.04 32.32
C ALA A 192 -9.53 -24.38 33.83
N PRO A 193 -9.84 -25.63 34.24
CA PRO A 193 -9.93 -25.97 35.68
C PRO A 193 -8.61 -25.76 36.41
N ALA A 194 -7.49 -26.18 35.81
CA ALA A 194 -6.16 -26.05 36.42
C ALA A 194 -5.74 -24.58 36.51
N LEU A 195 -5.99 -23.77 35.44
CA LEU A 195 -5.70 -22.33 35.43
C LEU A 195 -6.48 -21.61 36.52
N GLN A 196 -7.77 -21.90 36.67
CA GLN A 196 -8.63 -21.31 37.70
C GLN A 196 -8.13 -21.66 39.11
N ALA A 197 -7.74 -22.91 39.34
CA ALA A 197 -7.16 -23.34 40.63
C ALA A 197 -5.86 -22.59 40.97
N MET A 198 -5.10 -22.16 39.97
CA MET A 198 -3.90 -21.33 40.10
C MET A 198 -4.18 -19.81 40.14
N GLY A 199 -5.45 -19.40 40.10
CA GLY A 199 -5.82 -17.98 40.07
C GLY A 199 -5.58 -17.30 38.72
N VAL A 200 -5.41 -18.07 37.63
CA VAL A 200 -5.20 -17.54 36.27
C VAL A 200 -6.51 -17.58 35.50
N ALA A 201 -6.98 -16.44 35.05
CA ALA A 201 -8.16 -16.40 34.20
C ALA A 201 -7.87 -17.07 32.82
N PRO A 202 -8.67 -18.08 32.41
CA PRO A 202 -8.43 -18.79 31.14
C PRO A 202 -8.39 -17.90 29.91
N ALA A 203 -9.20 -16.82 29.88
CA ALA A 203 -9.20 -15.85 28.80
C ALA A 203 -7.88 -15.04 28.72
N ASP A 204 -7.32 -14.69 29.88
CA ASP A 204 -6.04 -13.96 29.95
C ASP A 204 -4.87 -14.87 29.55
N TRP A 205 -4.93 -16.13 29.96
CA TRP A 205 -3.94 -17.11 29.52
C TRP A 205 -4.03 -17.32 28.00
N LEU A 206 -5.23 -17.50 27.44
CA LEU A 206 -5.41 -17.66 25.99
C LEU A 206 -4.88 -16.46 25.21
N ARG A 207 -5.13 -15.22 25.67
CA ARG A 207 -4.61 -14.01 24.98
C ARG A 207 -3.08 -14.02 24.89
N ARG A 208 -2.37 -14.56 25.89
CA ARG A 208 -0.91 -14.65 25.92
C ARG A 208 -0.38 -15.88 25.19
N SER A 209 -1.11 -16.98 25.22
CA SER A 209 -0.65 -18.28 24.71
C SER A 209 -1.10 -18.59 23.26
N ALA A 210 -2.07 -17.87 22.71
CA ALA A 210 -2.48 -18.06 21.31
C ALA A 210 -1.48 -17.53 20.28
N PRO A 211 -0.78 -16.38 20.50
CA PRO A 211 0.20 -15.91 19.54
C PRO A 211 1.42 -16.82 19.45
N LEU A 212 1.78 -17.18 18.20
CA LEU A 212 3.01 -17.91 17.89
C LEU A 212 4.24 -17.00 18.04
N GLN A 213 4.12 -15.77 17.56
CA GLN A 213 5.16 -14.74 17.55
C GLN A 213 4.54 -13.39 17.88
N TYR A 214 5.39 -12.45 18.26
CA TYR A 214 5.02 -11.05 18.40
C TYR A 214 5.90 -10.18 17.50
N VAL A 215 5.28 -9.27 16.75
CA VAL A 215 5.97 -8.19 16.04
C VAL A 215 5.85 -6.91 16.85
N TRP A 216 6.99 -6.34 17.21
CA TRP A 216 7.11 -5.10 17.97
C TRP A 216 7.53 -3.95 17.09
N ARG A 217 6.99 -2.76 17.35
CA ARG A 217 7.47 -1.48 16.84
C ARG A 217 7.79 -0.56 18.01
N ALA A 218 8.99 0.00 18.02
CA ALA A 218 9.45 0.92 19.04
C ALA A 218 10.21 2.10 18.43
N THR A 219 10.33 3.21 19.15
CA THR A 219 11.03 4.42 18.73
C THR A 219 11.84 5.01 19.89
N ARG A 220 12.80 5.90 19.56
CA ARG A 220 13.57 6.61 20.60
C ARG A 220 12.69 7.59 21.39
N ARG A 221 11.74 8.24 20.74
CA ARG A 221 10.79 9.17 21.36
C ARG A 221 9.37 8.87 20.91
N PRO A 222 8.38 9.03 21.80
CA PRO A 222 6.97 8.89 21.41
C PRO A 222 6.66 9.86 20.25
N PRO A 223 6.14 9.36 19.13
CA PRO A 223 5.79 10.21 18.00
C PRO A 223 4.55 11.04 18.33
N LYS A 224 4.43 12.21 17.66
CA LYS A 224 3.21 13.00 17.73
C LYS A 224 2.05 12.22 17.08
N PRO A 225 0.95 11.97 17.82
CA PRO A 225 -0.16 11.21 17.26
C PRO A 225 -0.85 11.96 16.12
N LEU A 226 -1.49 11.22 15.22
CA LEU A 226 -2.43 11.72 14.21
C LEU A 226 -3.42 10.60 13.89
N VAL A 227 -4.70 10.87 13.99
CA VAL A 227 -5.76 9.91 13.67
C VAL A 227 -6.48 10.35 12.40
N ILE A 228 -6.58 9.45 11.42
CA ILE A 228 -7.27 9.70 10.15
C ILE A 228 -8.35 8.63 9.99
N VAL A 229 -9.61 9.05 9.90
CA VAL A 229 -10.75 8.16 9.69
C VAL A 229 -11.39 8.46 8.35
N ALA A 230 -11.43 7.49 7.46
CA ALA A 230 -12.06 7.63 6.16
C ALA A 230 -13.42 6.94 6.12
N ARG A 231 -14.46 7.70 5.81
CA ARG A 231 -15.80 7.19 5.50
C ARG A 231 -15.90 6.98 3.99
N ILE A 232 -15.71 5.73 3.58
CA ILE A 232 -15.74 5.35 2.17
C ILE A 232 -17.17 5.11 1.71
N LEU A 233 -17.41 5.28 0.41
CA LEU A 233 -18.62 4.81 -0.24
C LEU A 233 -18.67 3.27 -0.22
N LYS A 234 -19.82 2.73 -0.66
CA LYS A 234 -19.93 1.30 -1.00
C LYS A 234 -18.71 0.90 -1.84
N PRO A 235 -18.09 -0.26 -1.56
CA PRO A 235 -16.90 -0.68 -2.28
C PRO A 235 -17.09 -0.65 -3.79
N VAL A 236 -16.34 0.24 -4.45
CA VAL A 236 -16.20 0.29 -5.91
C VAL A 236 -14.76 -0.08 -6.18
N GLY A 237 -14.56 -1.20 -6.84
CA GLY A 237 -13.22 -1.74 -7.09
C GLY A 237 -12.29 -0.70 -7.74
N GLY A 238 -11.09 -0.57 -7.22
CA GLY A 238 -10.03 0.32 -7.67
C GLY A 238 -10.09 1.74 -7.13
N VAL A 239 -11.25 2.38 -7.08
CA VAL A 239 -11.35 3.80 -6.67
C VAL A 239 -11.08 3.96 -5.17
N ASN A 240 -11.73 3.13 -4.34
CA ASN A 240 -11.47 3.15 -2.90
C ASN A 240 -10.01 2.76 -2.58
N ASP A 241 -9.48 1.78 -3.32
CA ASP A 241 -8.10 1.31 -3.12
C ASP A 241 -7.11 2.44 -3.35
N VAL A 242 -7.12 3.02 -4.55
CA VAL A 242 -6.13 4.02 -4.98
C VAL A 242 -6.27 5.35 -4.26
N ARG A 243 -7.50 5.80 -3.94
CA ARG A 243 -7.73 7.11 -3.33
C ARG A 243 -7.71 7.11 -1.82
N ILE A 244 -8.06 5.99 -1.16
CA ILE A 244 -8.21 5.92 0.30
C ILE A 244 -7.37 4.81 0.91
N LEU A 245 -7.60 3.54 0.55
CA LEU A 245 -7.07 2.41 1.31
C LEU A 245 -5.55 2.30 1.21
N GLU A 246 -5.00 2.34 0.01
CA GLU A 246 -3.56 2.30 -0.21
C GLU A 246 -2.83 3.54 0.36
N PRO A 247 -3.31 4.79 0.14
CA PRO A 247 -2.73 5.97 0.79
C PRO A 247 -2.78 5.92 2.32
N LEU A 248 -3.89 5.49 2.92
CA LEU A 248 -3.98 5.36 4.38
C LEU A 248 -3.05 4.30 4.93
N ALA A 249 -2.93 3.15 4.25
CA ALA A 249 -1.97 2.11 4.60
C ALA A 249 -0.52 2.63 4.52
N ALA A 250 -0.21 3.44 3.50
CA ALA A 250 1.10 4.09 3.38
C ALA A 250 1.39 5.06 4.54
N LEU A 251 0.40 5.87 4.93
CA LEU A 251 0.54 6.81 6.06
C LEU A 251 0.68 6.08 7.41
N ALA A 252 -0.03 4.97 7.60
CA ALA A 252 0.03 4.16 8.82
C ALA A 252 1.40 3.50 9.07
N THR A 253 2.25 3.43 8.04
CA THR A 253 3.65 2.97 8.22
C THR A 253 4.45 3.94 9.08
N ARG A 254 4.05 5.21 9.18
CA ARG A 254 4.70 6.20 10.05
C ARG A 254 4.27 6.03 11.50
N PRO A 255 5.22 6.00 12.46
CA PRO A 255 4.91 5.93 13.88
C PRO A 255 3.95 7.03 14.32
N GLY A 256 2.99 6.68 15.17
CA GLY A 256 2.00 7.60 15.71
C GLY A 256 0.84 7.95 14.76
N VAL A 257 0.85 7.47 13.52
CA VAL A 257 -0.26 7.65 12.60
C VAL A 257 -1.20 6.45 12.68
N MET A 258 -2.44 6.69 13.11
CA MET A 258 -3.51 5.71 13.13
C MET A 258 -4.48 6.00 11.98
N THR A 259 -4.80 4.99 11.19
CA THR A 259 -5.75 5.12 10.09
C THR A 259 -6.86 4.09 10.22
N LEU A 260 -8.09 4.51 9.98
CA LEU A 260 -9.27 3.66 9.94
C LEU A 260 -10.05 3.97 8.66
N ALA A 261 -10.59 2.95 8.01
CA ALA A 261 -11.42 3.13 6.82
C ALA A 261 -12.60 2.16 6.83
N GLY A 262 -13.77 2.65 6.44
CA GLY A 262 -14.99 1.86 6.34
C GLY A 262 -16.20 2.73 6.01
N GLN A 263 -17.31 2.12 5.63
CA GLN A 263 -18.54 2.86 5.32
C GLN A 263 -19.04 3.65 6.55
N ASN A 264 -18.93 3.06 7.73
CA ASN A 264 -19.34 3.61 9.01
C ASN A 264 -18.15 3.72 9.98
N ALA A 265 -16.95 4.03 9.45
CA ALA A 265 -15.79 4.21 10.31
C ALA A 265 -15.99 5.41 11.24
N GLU A 266 -15.67 5.24 12.52
CA GLU A 266 -15.83 6.24 13.55
C GLU A 266 -14.49 6.58 14.21
N LEU A 267 -14.40 7.81 14.73
CA LEU A 267 -13.27 8.21 15.54
C LEU A 267 -13.29 7.40 16.86
N PRO A 268 -12.16 6.80 17.25
CA PRO A 268 -12.04 6.23 18.58
C PRO A 268 -12.11 7.35 19.64
N PRO A 269 -12.33 7.02 20.91
CA PRO A 269 -12.17 7.99 22.00
C PRO A 269 -10.75 8.58 21.97
N LEU A 270 -10.65 9.92 21.97
CA LEU A 270 -9.38 10.65 21.85
C LEU A 270 -9.39 11.86 22.77
N ASP A 271 -8.23 12.17 23.35
CA ASP A 271 -8.03 13.44 24.05
C ASP A 271 -8.19 14.63 23.09
N ALA A 272 -8.65 15.77 23.60
CA ALA A 272 -8.99 16.95 22.79
C ALA A 272 -7.82 17.44 21.91
N GLU A 273 -6.59 17.29 22.38
CA GLU A 273 -5.38 17.76 21.72
C GLU A 273 -4.86 16.81 20.62
N VAL A 274 -5.40 15.59 20.50
CA VAL A 274 -4.97 14.64 19.48
C VAL A 274 -5.47 15.08 18.11
N PRO A 275 -4.56 15.35 17.14
CA PRO A 275 -4.91 15.65 15.76
C PRO A 275 -5.81 14.57 15.14
N ARG A 276 -6.94 14.99 14.59
CA ARG A 276 -7.93 14.08 13.99
C ARG A 276 -8.51 14.63 12.70
N ILE A 277 -8.53 13.78 11.69
CA ILE A 277 -9.04 14.08 10.34
C ILE A 277 -10.15 13.10 10.02
N ILE A 278 -11.27 13.58 9.51
CA ILE A 278 -12.30 12.75 8.89
C ILE A 278 -12.27 12.99 7.39
N LEU A 279 -11.98 11.93 6.63
CA LEU A 279 -12.06 11.94 5.17
C LEU A 279 -13.42 11.43 4.72
N LEU A 280 -14.13 12.21 3.93
CA LEU A 280 -15.39 11.83 3.29
C LEU A 280 -15.08 11.50 1.82
N HIS A 281 -15.10 10.22 1.44
CA HIS A 281 -14.81 9.82 0.08
C HIS A 281 -16.05 9.88 -0.80
N ARG A 282 -16.08 10.77 -1.78
CA ARG A 282 -17.15 10.96 -2.77
C ARG A 282 -18.54 11.10 -2.15
N ARG A 283 -18.65 11.67 -0.94
CA ARG A 283 -19.94 11.96 -0.32
C ARG A 283 -20.60 13.13 -1.06
N LEU A 284 -21.76 12.87 -1.67
CA LEU A 284 -22.45 13.90 -2.47
C LEU A 284 -23.12 14.99 -1.61
N LEU A 285 -23.44 14.67 -0.33
CA LEU A 285 -24.11 15.56 0.63
C LEU A 285 -25.35 16.25 0.02
N ASN A 286 -26.18 15.44 -0.62
CA ASN A 286 -27.32 15.85 -1.41
C ASN A 286 -28.68 15.51 -0.75
N SER A 287 -28.67 15.12 0.53
CA SER A 287 -29.87 14.91 1.36
C SER A 287 -30.19 16.16 2.16
N PRO A 288 -31.48 16.43 2.49
CA PRO A 288 -31.90 17.47 3.44
C PRO A 288 -31.20 17.35 4.80
N ASP A 289 -30.86 16.14 5.23
CA ASP A 289 -30.17 15.87 6.50
C ASP A 289 -28.66 16.15 6.46
N SER A 290 -28.10 16.46 5.29
CA SER A 290 -26.66 16.65 5.12
C SER A 290 -26.07 17.76 6.03
N PRO A 291 -26.72 18.91 6.27
CA PRO A 291 -26.20 19.90 7.23
C PRO A 291 -26.14 19.34 8.66
N GLY A 292 -27.17 18.59 9.11
CA GLY A 292 -27.19 17.93 10.42
C GLY A 292 -26.06 16.90 10.56
N TYR A 293 -25.82 16.12 9.52
CA TYR A 293 -24.69 15.19 9.45
C TYR A 293 -23.35 15.92 9.58
N LEU A 294 -23.15 17.02 8.86
CA LEU A 294 -21.91 17.81 8.95
C LEU A 294 -21.72 18.42 10.33
N ARG A 295 -22.81 18.92 10.98
CA ARG A 295 -22.76 19.38 12.38
C ARG A 295 -22.29 18.28 13.33
N SER A 296 -22.82 17.07 13.18
CA SER A 296 -22.41 15.94 14.03
C SER A 296 -20.92 15.59 13.85
N LEU A 297 -20.39 15.68 12.64
CA LEU A 297 -18.96 15.49 12.40
C LEU A 297 -18.13 16.62 12.99
N ARG A 298 -18.55 17.87 12.82
CA ARG A 298 -17.88 19.05 13.37
C ARG A 298 -17.82 19.00 14.90
N ALA A 299 -18.90 18.54 15.57
CA ALA A 299 -18.97 18.38 17.03
C ALA A 299 -17.91 17.39 17.57
N THR A 300 -17.33 16.52 16.76
CA THR A 300 -16.19 15.66 17.15
C THR A 300 -14.88 16.42 17.30
N GLY A 301 -14.82 17.69 16.90
CA GLY A 301 -13.61 18.50 16.83
C GLY A 301 -12.62 18.08 15.74
N ALA A 302 -13.03 17.23 14.80
CA ALA A 302 -12.17 16.80 13.69
C ALA A 302 -12.15 17.83 12.56
N VAL A 303 -11.05 17.86 11.82
CA VAL A 303 -11.01 18.53 10.52
C VAL A 303 -11.67 17.60 9.49
N ILE A 304 -12.72 18.08 8.83
CA ILE A 304 -13.49 17.33 7.83
C ILE A 304 -12.91 17.66 6.45
N VAL A 305 -12.51 16.63 5.72
CA VAL A 305 -11.92 16.74 4.38
C VAL A 305 -12.76 15.93 3.40
N GLN A 306 -13.20 16.53 2.31
CA GLN A 306 -13.83 15.82 1.20
C GLN A 306 -12.76 15.32 0.23
N GLU A 307 -12.67 14.01 0.00
CA GLU A 307 -11.89 13.43 -1.09
C GLU A 307 -12.81 13.28 -2.32
N PHE A 308 -12.44 13.92 -3.43
CA PHE A 308 -13.22 13.87 -4.65
C PHE A 308 -12.30 13.92 -5.88
N ASP A 309 -12.41 12.93 -6.77
CA ASP A 309 -11.48 12.70 -7.87
C ASP A 309 -12.15 12.60 -9.25
N ASP A 310 -13.34 13.22 -9.40
CA ASP A 310 -14.09 13.24 -10.66
C ASP A 310 -14.76 14.60 -10.92
N ASP A 311 -15.29 14.85 -12.14
CA ASP A 311 -16.07 16.05 -12.41
C ASP A 311 -17.40 16.01 -11.63
N PRO A 312 -17.66 16.94 -10.69
CA PRO A 312 -18.91 16.95 -9.92
C PRO A 312 -20.15 17.15 -10.79
N ALA A 313 -20.02 17.70 -12.00
CA ALA A 313 -21.13 17.85 -12.93
C ALA A 313 -21.74 16.50 -13.38
N HIS A 314 -21.00 15.40 -13.20
CA HIS A 314 -21.55 14.05 -13.41
C HIS A 314 -22.69 13.70 -12.42
N TRP A 315 -22.76 14.39 -11.29
CA TRP A 315 -23.82 14.23 -10.28
C TRP A 315 -24.61 15.55 -10.12
N PRO A 316 -25.67 15.79 -10.91
CA PRO A 316 -26.44 17.04 -10.87
C PRO A 316 -26.96 17.40 -9.48
N SER A 317 -27.19 16.42 -8.62
CA SER A 317 -27.62 16.61 -7.22
C SER A 317 -26.62 17.40 -6.37
N ILE A 318 -25.34 17.45 -6.74
CA ILE A 318 -24.33 18.27 -6.05
C ILE A 318 -24.64 19.77 -6.26
N ALA A 319 -24.98 20.15 -7.51
CA ALA A 319 -25.34 21.54 -7.83
C ALA A 319 -26.68 21.95 -7.18
N GLN A 320 -27.63 21.02 -7.07
CA GLN A 320 -28.93 21.26 -6.43
C GLN A 320 -28.80 21.59 -4.93
N THR A 321 -27.74 21.17 -4.29
CA THR A 321 -27.44 21.49 -2.87
C THR A 321 -26.38 22.59 -2.73
N ASP A 322 -26.25 23.45 -3.73
CA ASP A 322 -25.28 24.56 -3.75
C ASP A 322 -23.85 24.06 -3.42
N HIS A 323 -23.49 22.92 -4.00
CA HIS A 323 -22.17 22.29 -3.83
C HIS A 323 -21.77 22.06 -2.36
N LEU A 324 -22.72 21.73 -1.49
CA LEU A 324 -22.51 21.48 -0.07
C LEU A 324 -21.40 20.47 0.19
N ALA A 325 -21.23 19.48 -0.71
CA ALA A 325 -20.14 18.49 -0.65
C ALA A 325 -18.74 19.12 -0.57
N PHE A 326 -18.55 20.30 -1.12
CA PHE A 326 -17.28 21.04 -1.12
C PHE A 326 -17.30 22.25 -0.20
N ARG A 327 -18.42 22.96 -0.16
CA ARG A 327 -18.58 24.15 0.66
C ARG A 327 -18.77 23.83 2.15
N GLY A 328 -19.35 22.66 2.48
CA GLY A 328 -19.69 22.23 3.82
C GLY A 328 -18.57 21.52 4.58
N VAL A 329 -17.34 21.54 4.09
CA VAL A 329 -16.17 20.88 4.69
C VAL A 329 -15.03 21.87 4.91
N HIS A 330 -14.08 21.53 5.80
CA HIS A 330 -12.92 22.39 6.09
C HIS A 330 -11.95 22.48 4.91
N ALA A 331 -11.73 21.36 4.21
CA ALA A 331 -10.82 21.28 3.07
C ALA A 331 -11.30 20.24 2.05
N VAL A 332 -10.79 20.34 0.84
CA VAL A 332 -11.01 19.36 -0.23
C VAL A 332 -9.66 18.73 -0.62
N GLN A 333 -9.67 17.45 -0.92
CA GLN A 333 -8.53 16.73 -1.45
C GLN A 333 -8.93 16.13 -2.80
N THR A 334 -8.06 16.24 -3.81
CA THR A 334 -8.35 15.77 -5.17
C THR A 334 -7.12 15.18 -5.86
N SER A 335 -7.30 14.67 -7.09
CA SER A 335 -6.26 13.93 -7.82
C SER A 335 -5.51 14.74 -8.87
N THR A 336 -6.08 15.82 -9.39
CA THR A 336 -5.50 16.57 -10.51
C THR A 336 -5.53 18.09 -10.30
N PRO A 337 -4.59 18.85 -10.93
CA PRO A 337 -4.66 20.31 -10.95
C PRO A 337 -5.96 20.84 -11.60
N ALA A 338 -6.45 20.18 -12.64
CA ALA A 338 -7.70 20.56 -13.30
C ALA A 338 -8.91 20.49 -12.36
N LEU A 339 -8.99 19.43 -11.54
CA LEU A 339 -10.03 19.33 -10.51
C LEU A 339 -9.85 20.38 -9.41
N ARG A 340 -8.62 20.70 -9.01
CA ARG A 340 -8.38 21.80 -8.07
C ARG A 340 -8.93 23.11 -8.59
N GLU A 341 -8.65 23.45 -9.84
CA GLU A 341 -9.16 24.66 -10.48
C GLU A 341 -10.69 24.66 -10.52
N LEU A 342 -11.29 23.54 -10.95
CA LEU A 342 -12.74 23.36 -11.01
C LEU A 342 -13.43 23.51 -9.64
N LEU A 343 -12.79 23.06 -8.55
CA LEU A 343 -13.35 23.05 -7.20
C LEU A 343 -13.02 24.32 -6.39
N SER A 344 -12.08 25.14 -6.85
CA SER A 344 -11.62 26.35 -6.14
C SER A 344 -12.71 27.40 -5.89
N PRO A 345 -13.77 27.55 -6.71
CA PRO A 345 -14.88 28.45 -6.38
C PRO A 345 -15.70 28.03 -5.15
N PHE A 346 -15.61 26.75 -4.75
CA PHE A 346 -16.40 26.20 -3.66
C PHE A 346 -15.62 26.07 -2.34
N ASN A 347 -14.29 25.91 -2.42
CA ASN A 347 -13.40 25.81 -1.26
C ASN A 347 -11.99 26.27 -1.65
N ASP A 348 -11.39 27.13 -0.86
CA ASP A 348 -10.05 27.70 -1.09
C ASP A 348 -8.92 26.81 -0.54
N THR A 349 -9.25 25.84 0.31
CA THR A 349 -8.30 24.94 0.95
C THR A 349 -8.32 23.57 0.23
N ILE A 350 -7.54 23.46 -0.85
CA ILE A 350 -7.53 22.25 -1.71
C ILE A 350 -6.13 21.64 -1.79
N GLY A 351 -6.01 20.38 -1.34
CA GLY A 351 -4.84 19.54 -1.54
C GLY A 351 -4.93 18.72 -2.83
N VAL A 352 -3.85 18.71 -3.61
CA VAL A 352 -3.77 17.86 -4.82
C VAL A 352 -2.79 16.73 -4.57
N PHE A 353 -3.29 15.49 -4.60
CA PHE A 353 -2.49 14.28 -4.47
C PHE A 353 -2.73 13.39 -5.68
N PRO A 354 -1.83 13.42 -6.68
CA PRO A 354 -1.96 12.61 -7.88
C PRO A 354 -2.08 11.12 -7.55
N ASN A 355 -2.69 10.35 -8.42
CA ASN A 355 -2.71 8.90 -8.26
C ASN A 355 -1.29 8.35 -8.31
N ALA A 356 -1.04 7.32 -7.49
CA ALA A 356 0.25 6.66 -7.38
C ALA A 356 0.02 5.17 -7.08
N LEU A 357 0.99 4.33 -7.40
CA LEU A 357 0.93 2.90 -7.09
C LEU A 357 1.45 2.65 -5.67
N ALA A 358 0.85 1.72 -4.97
CA ALA A 358 1.33 1.26 -3.67
C ALA A 358 2.66 0.50 -3.76
N GLU A 359 2.85 -0.23 -4.86
CA GLU A 359 4.07 -0.96 -5.18
C GLU A 359 4.21 -1.21 -6.68
N LEU A 360 5.41 -1.46 -7.14
CA LEU A 360 5.68 -1.95 -8.49
C LEU A 360 5.32 -3.43 -8.60
N PRO A 361 4.40 -3.82 -9.49
CA PRO A 361 4.09 -5.22 -9.74
C PRO A 361 5.29 -6.00 -10.28
N ARG A 362 5.35 -7.31 -10.02
CA ARG A 362 6.34 -8.17 -10.69
C ARG A 362 5.96 -8.32 -12.16
N PRO A 363 6.88 -8.08 -13.11
CA PRO A 363 6.61 -8.28 -14.54
C PRO A 363 6.31 -9.74 -14.85
N ARG A 364 5.27 -9.99 -15.65
CA ARG A 364 4.85 -11.33 -16.09
C ARG A 364 4.58 -11.41 -17.60
N ASN A 365 4.90 -10.35 -18.32
CA ASN A 365 4.61 -10.15 -19.73
C ASN A 365 5.88 -10.22 -20.59
N PHE A 366 5.73 -10.14 -21.91
CA PHE A 366 6.80 -10.31 -22.91
C PHE A 366 7.51 -11.67 -22.80
N THR A 367 6.72 -12.72 -22.50
CA THR A 367 7.24 -14.10 -22.40
C THR A 367 7.28 -14.81 -23.75
N ASP A 368 6.45 -14.36 -24.71
CA ASP A 368 6.42 -14.85 -26.09
C ASP A 368 6.79 -13.71 -27.05
N PRO A 369 7.98 -13.72 -27.67
CA PRO A 369 8.41 -12.66 -28.57
C PRO A 369 7.62 -12.62 -29.89
N GLN A 370 6.85 -13.65 -30.20
CA GLN A 370 6.04 -13.74 -31.43
C GLN A 370 4.61 -13.22 -31.25
N ARG A 371 4.19 -12.94 -30.01
CA ARG A 371 2.82 -12.60 -29.71
C ARG A 371 2.74 -11.41 -28.74
N LEU A 372 1.89 -10.44 -29.08
CA LEU A 372 1.52 -9.34 -28.19
C LEU A 372 0.05 -9.46 -27.76
N THR A 373 -0.25 -9.06 -26.54
CA THR A 373 -1.60 -9.01 -26.00
C THR A 373 -1.95 -7.55 -25.69
N LEU A 374 -3.01 -7.05 -26.33
CA LEU A 374 -3.53 -5.70 -26.12
C LEU A 374 -4.58 -5.73 -25.01
N PHE A 375 -4.33 -5.00 -23.97
CA PHE A 375 -5.29 -4.79 -22.87
C PHE A 375 -6.23 -3.62 -23.18
N PHE A 376 -7.52 -3.84 -22.99
CA PHE A 376 -8.53 -2.79 -22.92
C PHE A 376 -9.42 -3.04 -21.70
N GLY A 377 -9.46 -2.10 -20.77
CA GLY A 377 -10.24 -2.26 -19.54
C GLY A 377 -10.71 -0.91 -18.99
N ALA A 378 -12.01 -0.63 -19.12
CA ALA A 378 -12.58 0.58 -18.58
C ALA A 378 -14.09 0.45 -18.39
N LEU A 379 -14.61 1.09 -17.36
CA LEU A 379 -16.04 1.28 -17.14
C LEU A 379 -16.56 2.46 -17.96
N ASN A 380 -17.67 2.30 -18.67
CA ASN A 380 -18.36 3.36 -19.43
C ASN A 380 -17.44 4.07 -20.44
N ARG A 381 -16.71 3.29 -21.25
CA ARG A 381 -15.76 3.78 -22.27
C ARG A 381 -16.10 3.34 -23.69
N GLU A 382 -17.29 2.78 -23.88
CA GLU A 382 -17.76 2.26 -25.17
C GLU A 382 -17.72 3.34 -26.25
N ALA A 383 -18.08 4.59 -25.90
CA ALA A 383 -18.02 5.72 -26.82
C ALA A 383 -16.59 6.16 -27.17
N ASP A 384 -15.64 5.96 -26.25
CA ASP A 384 -14.24 6.33 -26.46
C ASP A 384 -13.52 5.34 -27.39
N ILE A 385 -13.83 4.03 -27.29
CA ILE A 385 -13.21 2.99 -28.12
C ILE A 385 -13.91 2.78 -29.47
N ALA A 386 -15.22 3.00 -29.56
CA ALA A 386 -16.01 2.69 -30.76
C ALA A 386 -15.42 3.23 -32.08
N PRO A 387 -14.88 4.45 -32.16
CA PRO A 387 -14.26 4.97 -33.39
C PRO A 387 -13.02 4.17 -33.83
N PHE A 388 -12.34 3.47 -32.91
CA PHE A 388 -11.11 2.72 -33.16
C PHE A 388 -11.36 1.26 -33.54
N LEU A 389 -12.56 0.71 -33.29
CA LEU A 389 -12.84 -0.72 -33.50
C LEU A 389 -12.64 -1.17 -34.96
N PRO A 390 -13.07 -0.42 -36.01
CA PRO A 390 -12.82 -0.83 -37.39
C PRO A 390 -11.31 -0.94 -37.69
N ALA A 391 -10.53 0.02 -37.26
CA ALA A 391 -9.07 0.03 -37.43
C ALA A 391 -8.38 -1.11 -36.66
N LEU A 392 -8.85 -1.39 -35.44
CA LEU A 392 -8.35 -2.51 -34.64
C LEU A 392 -8.67 -3.85 -35.30
N ASN A 393 -9.89 -4.06 -35.79
CA ASN A 393 -10.29 -5.30 -36.50
C ASN A 393 -9.45 -5.53 -37.77
N ALA A 394 -9.16 -4.47 -38.53
CA ALA A 394 -8.26 -4.58 -39.68
C ALA A 394 -6.86 -5.07 -39.29
N VAL A 395 -6.27 -4.51 -38.22
CA VAL A 395 -4.96 -4.95 -37.72
C VAL A 395 -5.03 -6.38 -37.16
N LEU A 396 -6.11 -6.77 -36.48
CA LEU A 396 -6.29 -8.14 -35.97
C LEU A 396 -6.34 -9.17 -37.10
N ALA A 397 -7.02 -8.88 -38.20
CA ALA A 397 -7.05 -9.73 -39.39
C ALA A 397 -5.66 -9.89 -40.01
N GLU A 398 -4.91 -8.81 -40.15
CA GLU A 398 -3.54 -8.79 -40.69
C GLU A 398 -2.53 -9.50 -39.77
N ALA A 399 -2.74 -9.43 -38.47
CA ALA A 399 -1.82 -9.99 -37.47
C ALA A 399 -1.78 -11.52 -37.45
N ALA A 400 -2.76 -12.22 -38.04
CA ALA A 400 -2.80 -13.68 -38.17
C ALA A 400 -2.53 -14.42 -36.85
N GLY A 401 -3.10 -13.94 -35.75
CA GLY A 401 -2.96 -14.55 -34.40
C GLY A 401 -1.77 -14.04 -33.58
N ARG A 402 -0.89 -13.20 -34.12
CA ARG A 402 0.21 -12.58 -33.36
C ARG A 402 -0.27 -11.47 -32.40
N LEU A 403 -1.50 -10.98 -32.55
CA LEU A 403 -2.14 -10.04 -31.64
C LEU A 403 -3.35 -10.69 -30.98
N ALA A 404 -3.36 -10.73 -29.64
CA ALA A 404 -4.51 -11.09 -28.84
C ALA A 404 -5.09 -9.85 -28.13
N VAL A 405 -6.34 -9.91 -27.70
CA VAL A 405 -7.00 -8.83 -26.96
C VAL A 405 -7.61 -9.35 -25.66
N GLU A 406 -7.23 -8.74 -24.55
CA GLU A 406 -7.88 -8.92 -23.24
C GLU A 406 -8.79 -7.75 -22.97
N VAL A 407 -10.08 -8.01 -22.77
CA VAL A 407 -11.09 -6.98 -22.45
C VAL A 407 -11.64 -7.21 -21.07
N VAL A 408 -11.58 -6.19 -20.22
CA VAL A 408 -12.17 -6.20 -18.89
C VAL A 408 -13.39 -5.31 -18.86
N HIS A 409 -14.53 -5.82 -18.39
CA HIS A 409 -15.81 -5.16 -18.17
C HIS A 409 -16.61 -4.86 -19.43
N ASP A 410 -16.03 -4.25 -20.48
CA ASP A 410 -16.75 -3.77 -21.66
C ASP A 410 -17.12 -4.92 -22.61
N ARG A 411 -18.30 -5.50 -22.38
CA ARG A 411 -18.83 -6.61 -23.17
C ARG A 411 -19.14 -6.20 -24.61
N ARG A 412 -19.59 -4.96 -24.84
CA ARG A 412 -19.95 -4.50 -26.20
C ARG A 412 -18.71 -4.41 -27.09
N SER A 413 -17.64 -3.81 -26.57
CA SER A 413 -16.38 -3.75 -27.30
C SER A 413 -15.80 -5.14 -27.53
N PHE A 414 -15.89 -6.05 -26.55
CA PHE A 414 -15.46 -7.44 -26.74
C PHE A 414 -16.22 -8.16 -27.86
N ASP A 415 -17.55 -8.01 -27.92
CA ASP A 415 -18.37 -8.66 -28.93
C ASP A 415 -18.10 -8.08 -30.34
N ALA A 416 -17.75 -6.80 -30.43
CA ALA A 416 -17.41 -6.11 -31.69
C ALA A 416 -15.99 -6.45 -32.23
N LEU A 417 -15.16 -7.14 -31.48
CA LEU A 417 -13.85 -7.59 -31.97
C LEU A 417 -13.98 -8.80 -32.89
N GLU A 418 -13.39 -8.73 -34.08
CA GLU A 418 -13.46 -9.74 -35.15
C GLU A 418 -12.22 -10.64 -35.11
N THR A 419 -12.00 -11.36 -34.01
CA THR A 419 -10.88 -12.29 -33.84
C THR A 419 -11.25 -13.42 -32.88
N PRO A 420 -10.75 -14.66 -33.11
CA PRO A 420 -10.84 -15.73 -32.11
C PRO A 420 -9.84 -15.55 -30.96
N HIS A 421 -8.82 -14.70 -31.14
CA HIS A 421 -7.75 -14.46 -30.16
C HIS A 421 -8.14 -13.34 -29.18
N LYS A 422 -9.32 -13.47 -28.55
CA LYS A 422 -9.82 -12.50 -27.57
C LYS A 422 -10.30 -13.20 -26.31
N ARG A 423 -10.15 -12.51 -25.16
CA ARG A 423 -10.61 -12.99 -23.87
C ARG A 423 -11.38 -11.90 -23.15
N PHE A 424 -12.48 -12.28 -22.52
CA PHE A 424 -13.32 -11.41 -21.71
C PHE A 424 -13.20 -11.72 -20.23
N THR A 425 -12.97 -10.69 -19.44
CA THR A 425 -13.05 -10.76 -17.99
C THR A 425 -14.21 -9.85 -17.54
N PRO A 426 -15.25 -10.40 -16.85
CA PRO A 426 -16.31 -9.60 -16.25
C PRO A 426 -15.75 -8.55 -15.27
N THR A 427 -16.63 -7.69 -14.76
CA THR A 427 -16.27 -6.78 -13.67
C THR A 427 -15.69 -7.59 -12.51
N THR A 428 -14.49 -7.23 -12.11
CA THR A 428 -13.72 -7.88 -11.05
C THR A 428 -13.26 -6.85 -10.02
N ASP A 429 -12.72 -7.31 -8.88
CA ASP A 429 -12.07 -6.45 -7.91
C ASP A 429 -10.74 -5.87 -8.46
N TYR A 430 -10.13 -4.99 -7.70
CA TYR A 430 -8.91 -4.31 -8.13
C TYR A 430 -7.71 -5.28 -8.29
N ALA A 431 -7.64 -6.31 -7.46
CA ALA A 431 -6.61 -7.33 -7.57
C ALA A 431 -6.73 -8.14 -8.87
N GLY A 432 -7.94 -8.62 -9.19
CA GLY A 432 -8.21 -9.33 -10.44
C GLY A 432 -7.98 -8.46 -11.67
N TYR A 433 -8.34 -7.17 -11.64
CA TYR A 433 -8.01 -6.22 -12.69
C TYR A 433 -6.50 -6.12 -12.93
N ARG A 434 -5.72 -5.94 -11.87
CA ARG A 434 -4.24 -5.87 -11.94
C ARG A 434 -3.61 -7.19 -12.43
N GLU A 435 -4.22 -8.32 -12.10
CA GLU A 435 -3.75 -9.62 -12.59
C GLU A 435 -3.92 -9.74 -14.11
N VAL A 436 -5.07 -9.32 -14.66
CA VAL A 436 -5.29 -9.31 -16.11
C VAL A 436 -4.30 -8.35 -16.78
N LEU A 437 -4.17 -7.13 -16.26
CA LEU A 437 -3.23 -6.14 -16.78
C LEU A 437 -1.80 -6.68 -16.82
N GLY A 438 -1.36 -7.35 -15.76
CA GLY A 438 0.02 -7.82 -15.60
C GLY A 438 0.47 -8.91 -16.60
N ARG A 439 -0.45 -9.53 -17.36
CA ARG A 439 -0.13 -10.54 -18.37
C ARG A 439 -0.22 -10.03 -19.82
N CYS A 440 -0.47 -8.72 -20.00
CA CYS A 440 -0.54 -8.09 -21.30
C CYS A 440 0.75 -7.30 -21.58
N GLU A 441 1.07 -7.08 -22.85
CA GLU A 441 2.22 -6.33 -23.32
C GLU A 441 1.90 -4.89 -23.70
N LEU A 442 0.68 -4.67 -24.20
CA LEU A 442 0.20 -3.39 -24.68
C LEU A 442 -1.05 -2.96 -23.89
N ALA A 443 -1.25 -1.66 -23.71
CA ALA A 443 -2.49 -1.11 -23.18
C ALA A 443 -3.06 -0.06 -24.14
N PHE A 444 -4.34 -0.18 -24.50
CA PHE A 444 -5.05 0.83 -25.27
C PHE A 444 -5.88 1.70 -24.35
N LEU A 445 -5.61 3.01 -24.35
CA LEU A 445 -6.17 3.99 -23.43
C LEU A 445 -6.88 5.13 -24.21
N PRO A 446 -8.01 4.84 -24.89
CA PRO A 446 -8.75 5.86 -25.63
C PRO A 446 -9.52 6.77 -24.66
N LEU A 447 -9.47 8.07 -24.91
CA LEU A 447 -10.31 9.08 -24.30
C LEU A 447 -10.70 10.12 -25.36
N ALA A 448 -11.99 10.30 -25.60
CA ALA A 448 -12.49 11.40 -26.42
C ALA A 448 -12.24 12.75 -25.72
N ASP A 449 -11.98 13.79 -26.48
CA ASP A 449 -11.76 15.13 -25.94
C ASP A 449 -13.07 15.79 -25.49
N THR A 450 -13.48 15.47 -24.28
CA THR A 450 -14.66 16.03 -23.63
C THR A 450 -14.28 16.72 -22.32
N ARG A 451 -15.09 17.67 -21.84
CA ARG A 451 -14.90 18.29 -20.52
C ARG A 451 -14.74 17.23 -19.42
N PHE A 452 -15.61 16.22 -19.42
CA PHE A 452 -15.59 15.16 -18.42
C PHE A 452 -14.27 14.38 -18.45
N ASN A 453 -13.78 14.01 -19.64
CA ASN A 453 -12.55 13.25 -19.78
C ASN A 453 -11.30 14.07 -19.42
N ARG A 454 -11.31 15.39 -19.65
CA ARG A 454 -10.21 16.28 -19.23
C ARG A 454 -10.03 16.37 -17.70
N MET A 455 -11.06 16.01 -16.90
CA MET A 455 -10.99 15.96 -15.44
C MET A 455 -10.48 14.64 -14.89
N LYS A 456 -10.33 13.61 -15.75
CA LYS A 456 -9.78 12.31 -15.35
C LYS A 456 -8.30 12.40 -15.00
N SER A 457 -7.85 11.41 -14.22
CA SER A 457 -6.43 11.21 -13.92
C SER A 457 -5.78 10.25 -14.91
N ASP A 458 -4.47 10.23 -14.90
CA ASP A 458 -3.63 9.33 -15.68
C ASP A 458 -3.43 7.94 -15.04
N LEU A 459 -4.27 7.55 -14.08
CA LEU A 459 -4.13 6.29 -13.34
C LEU A 459 -3.88 5.09 -14.24
N LYS A 460 -4.63 4.95 -15.34
CA LYS A 460 -4.47 3.81 -16.25
C LYS A 460 -3.10 3.77 -16.92
N ALA A 461 -2.49 4.91 -17.21
CA ALA A 461 -1.14 4.97 -17.77
C ALA A 461 -0.09 4.56 -16.73
N ILE A 462 -0.22 4.99 -15.47
CA ILE A 462 0.73 4.57 -14.42
C ILE A 462 0.54 3.12 -14.02
N GLU A 463 -0.68 2.58 -14.04
CA GLU A 463 -0.94 1.15 -13.83
C GLU A 463 -0.30 0.33 -14.95
N ALA A 464 -0.53 0.68 -16.20
CA ALA A 464 0.07 0.02 -17.35
C ALA A 464 1.60 0.10 -17.31
N GLY A 465 2.17 1.30 -17.10
CA GLY A 465 3.62 1.48 -16.98
C GLY A 465 4.22 0.68 -15.83
N GLY A 466 3.58 0.70 -14.65
CA GLY A 466 4.01 -0.09 -13.49
C GLY A 466 4.04 -1.60 -13.75
N HIS A 467 3.09 -2.13 -14.53
CA HIS A 467 3.05 -3.53 -14.96
C HIS A 467 3.95 -3.83 -16.19
N ARG A 468 4.69 -2.85 -16.67
CA ARG A 468 5.56 -2.96 -17.86
C ARG A 468 4.76 -3.21 -19.14
N LEU A 469 3.72 -2.40 -19.39
CA LEU A 469 3.01 -2.39 -20.67
C LEU A 469 3.40 -1.14 -21.46
N CYS A 470 3.45 -1.28 -22.79
CA CYS A 470 3.54 -0.13 -23.68
C CYS A 470 2.13 0.41 -23.94
N CYS A 471 1.89 1.69 -23.60
CA CYS A 471 0.60 2.35 -23.83
C CYS A 471 0.48 2.87 -25.26
N LEU A 472 -0.70 2.65 -25.89
CA LEU A 472 -1.22 3.43 -27.00
C LEU A 472 -2.37 4.27 -26.43
N ALA A 473 -2.19 5.58 -26.28
CA ALA A 473 -3.08 6.42 -25.52
C ALA A 473 -3.48 7.67 -26.29
N SER A 474 -4.72 8.14 -26.08
CA SER A 474 -5.14 9.46 -26.60
C SER A 474 -4.36 10.59 -25.91
N PRO A 475 -4.27 11.80 -26.53
CA PRO A 475 -3.55 12.92 -25.90
C PRO A 475 -4.27 13.45 -24.66
N VAL A 476 -5.57 13.29 -24.55
CA VAL A 476 -6.40 13.77 -23.43
C VAL A 476 -5.91 13.10 -22.15
N VAL A 477 -5.47 13.89 -21.16
CA VAL A 477 -4.87 13.48 -19.89
C VAL A 477 -3.51 12.81 -20.03
N TYR A 478 -3.33 11.89 -20.97
CA TYR A 478 -2.14 11.02 -21.02
C TYR A 478 -0.89 11.69 -21.61
N ALA A 479 -1.04 12.74 -22.43
CA ALA A 479 0.10 13.49 -22.98
C ALA A 479 0.97 14.16 -21.89
N GLY A 480 0.43 14.36 -20.68
CA GLY A 480 1.19 14.86 -19.53
C GLY A 480 2.06 13.80 -18.84
N SER A 481 1.81 12.51 -19.08
CA SER A 481 2.46 11.39 -18.41
C SER A 481 3.22 10.47 -19.36
N ILE A 482 2.83 10.43 -20.63
CA ILE A 482 3.45 9.59 -21.68
C ILE A 482 4.29 10.48 -22.61
N ARG A 483 5.58 10.22 -22.65
CA ARG A 483 6.48 10.78 -23.67
C ARG A 483 6.42 9.90 -24.90
N HIS A 484 5.86 10.48 -26.01
CA HIS A 484 5.65 9.76 -27.27
C HIS A 484 6.96 9.18 -27.81
N GLY A 485 6.97 7.87 -28.10
CA GLY A 485 8.12 7.14 -28.59
C GLY A 485 9.18 6.76 -27.53
N GLU A 486 9.06 7.26 -26.29
CA GLU A 486 9.97 6.94 -25.18
C GLU A 486 9.29 6.06 -24.12
N THR A 487 8.17 6.50 -23.56
CA THR A 487 7.45 5.78 -22.49
C THR A 487 6.09 5.26 -22.94
N GLY A 488 5.79 5.32 -24.22
CA GLY A 488 4.55 4.90 -24.86
C GLY A 488 4.25 5.72 -26.10
N LEU A 489 3.09 5.53 -26.66
CA LEU A 489 2.66 6.15 -27.90
C LEU A 489 1.40 7.00 -27.67
N ILE A 490 1.43 8.25 -28.12
CA ILE A 490 0.24 9.11 -28.19
C ILE A 490 -0.36 8.95 -29.57
N VAL A 491 -1.62 8.52 -29.64
CA VAL A 491 -2.38 8.28 -30.86
C VAL A 491 -3.56 9.25 -30.92
N THR A 492 -3.70 9.95 -32.05
CA THR A 492 -4.66 11.04 -32.21
C THR A 492 -5.85 10.65 -33.08
N SER A 493 -5.76 9.54 -33.79
CA SER A 493 -6.81 9.03 -34.68
C SER A 493 -6.79 7.52 -34.81
N PRO A 494 -7.87 6.89 -35.32
CA PRO A 494 -7.86 5.47 -35.66
C PRO A 494 -6.73 5.06 -36.64
N ASP A 495 -6.38 5.91 -37.59
CA ASP A 495 -5.30 5.62 -38.54
C ASP A 495 -3.93 5.62 -37.87
N THR A 496 -3.64 6.63 -37.04
CA THR A 496 -2.37 6.67 -36.28
C THR A 496 -2.28 5.50 -35.31
N PHE A 497 -3.38 5.12 -34.65
CA PHE A 497 -3.46 3.95 -33.79
C PHE A 497 -3.10 2.65 -34.57
N ALA A 498 -3.74 2.42 -35.73
CA ALA A 498 -3.49 1.24 -36.53
C ALA A 498 -2.05 1.19 -37.07
N ALA A 499 -1.50 2.33 -37.52
CA ALA A 499 -0.13 2.43 -38.00
C ALA A 499 0.89 2.08 -36.90
N GLU A 500 0.74 2.64 -35.70
CA GLU A 500 1.63 2.35 -34.59
C GLU A 500 1.48 0.90 -34.11
N LEU A 501 0.28 0.35 -34.06
CA LEU A 501 0.04 -1.03 -33.67
C LEU A 501 0.70 -2.02 -34.66
N ARG A 502 0.61 -1.75 -35.98
CA ARG A 502 1.36 -2.52 -37.02
C ARG A 502 2.87 -2.44 -36.84
N ALA A 503 3.37 -1.24 -36.54
CA ALA A 503 4.80 -1.03 -36.30
C ALA A 503 5.29 -1.83 -35.07
N LEU A 504 4.49 -1.90 -33.99
CA LEU A 504 4.81 -2.71 -32.81
C LEU A 504 4.76 -4.23 -33.11
N LEU A 505 3.83 -4.68 -33.95
CA LEU A 505 3.76 -6.08 -34.39
C LEU A 505 4.93 -6.48 -35.28
N THR A 506 5.54 -5.52 -35.98
CA THR A 506 6.72 -5.74 -36.82
C THR A 506 8.00 -5.74 -36.00
N ALA A 507 8.07 -4.89 -34.96
CA ALA A 507 9.21 -4.72 -34.07
C ALA A 507 8.78 -4.74 -32.59
N PRO A 508 8.43 -5.91 -32.01
CA PRO A 508 7.93 -6.03 -30.64
C PRO A 508 8.90 -5.52 -29.56
N GLU A 509 10.20 -5.55 -29.85
CA GLU A 509 11.25 -5.01 -28.97
C GLU A 509 11.09 -3.50 -28.71
N ARG A 510 10.48 -2.74 -29.63
CA ARG A 510 10.15 -1.33 -29.40
C ARG A 510 9.10 -1.18 -28.29
N ALA A 511 8.11 -2.08 -28.25
CA ALA A 511 7.11 -2.08 -27.18
C ALA A 511 7.77 -2.36 -25.82
N LEU A 512 8.65 -3.35 -25.76
CA LEU A 512 9.39 -3.68 -24.55
C LEU A 512 10.26 -2.52 -24.07
N THR A 513 11.01 -1.89 -24.96
CA THR A 513 11.85 -0.72 -24.61
C THR A 513 11.03 0.42 -24.01
N MET A 514 9.90 0.78 -24.63
CA MET A 514 9.00 1.82 -24.10
C MET A 514 8.35 1.40 -22.78
N ALA A 515 7.99 0.14 -22.64
CA ALA A 515 7.39 -0.39 -21.42
C ALA A 515 8.37 -0.38 -20.23
N GLU A 516 9.66 -0.69 -20.46
CA GLU A 516 10.72 -0.58 -19.46
C GLU A 516 10.95 0.90 -19.06
N ALA A 517 10.99 1.81 -20.01
CA ALA A 517 11.13 3.24 -19.73
C ALA A 517 9.91 3.79 -18.97
N ALA A 518 8.68 3.36 -19.32
CA ALA A 518 7.47 3.72 -18.58
C ALA A 518 7.53 3.20 -17.13
N ARG A 519 7.94 1.95 -16.95
CA ARG A 519 8.10 1.35 -15.62
C ARG A 519 9.15 2.08 -14.78
N ALA A 520 10.28 2.45 -15.37
CA ALA A 520 11.32 3.22 -14.69
C ALA A 520 10.80 4.59 -14.25
N TRP A 521 10.05 5.28 -15.11
CA TRP A 521 9.39 6.54 -14.76
C TRP A 521 8.39 6.37 -13.61
N VAL A 522 7.50 5.36 -13.66
CA VAL A 522 6.55 5.07 -12.56
C VAL A 522 7.29 4.78 -11.27
N SER A 523 8.38 4.00 -11.33
CA SER A 523 9.23 3.67 -10.19
C SER A 523 9.83 4.92 -9.53
N ALA A 524 10.26 5.89 -10.31
CA ALA A 524 10.89 7.11 -9.82
C ALA A 524 9.90 8.14 -9.26
N GLU A 525 8.73 8.29 -9.90
CA GLU A 525 7.88 9.46 -9.67
C GLU A 525 6.45 9.13 -9.20
N ARG A 526 5.98 7.91 -9.37
CA ARG A 526 4.55 7.61 -9.22
C ARG A 526 4.24 6.50 -8.21
N LEU A 527 5.08 6.34 -7.19
CA LEU A 527 4.82 5.46 -6.05
C LEU A 527 4.36 6.26 -4.82
N LEU A 528 3.54 5.64 -3.98
CA LEU A 528 2.97 6.26 -2.77
C LEU A 528 4.03 6.71 -1.76
N GLN A 529 5.21 6.10 -1.77
CA GLN A 529 6.30 6.50 -0.87
C GLN A 529 6.61 8.00 -0.97
N ALA A 530 6.55 8.59 -2.19
CA ALA A 530 6.79 10.01 -2.41
C ALA A 530 5.68 10.91 -1.84
N GLN A 531 4.51 10.37 -1.55
CA GLN A 531 3.35 11.12 -1.04
C GLN A 531 3.18 11.05 0.47
N VAL A 532 3.90 10.17 1.18
CA VAL A 532 3.73 10.01 2.64
C VAL A 532 4.02 11.32 3.38
N ALA A 533 5.20 11.88 3.20
CA ALA A 533 5.58 13.11 3.89
C ALA A 533 4.72 14.32 3.50
N PRO A 534 4.44 14.62 2.20
CA PRO A 534 3.57 15.73 1.81
C PRO A 534 2.14 15.61 2.34
N ARG A 535 1.54 14.41 2.31
CA ARG A 535 0.18 14.20 2.85
C ARG A 535 0.13 14.42 4.36
N LEU A 536 1.09 13.87 5.10
CA LEU A 536 1.15 14.06 6.56
C LEU A 536 1.38 15.52 6.93
N ALA A 537 2.26 16.24 6.21
CA ALA A 537 2.49 17.65 6.40
C ALA A 537 1.20 18.45 6.18
N TRP A 538 0.45 18.14 5.11
CA TRP A 538 -0.81 18.82 4.80
C TRP A 538 -1.88 18.55 5.87
N TYR A 539 -2.09 17.31 6.32
CA TYR A 539 -3.06 17.02 7.38
C TYR A 539 -2.70 17.69 8.71
N ARG A 540 -1.42 17.75 9.06
CA ARG A 540 -0.95 18.45 10.26
C ARG A 540 -1.12 19.96 10.15
N ASP A 541 -0.89 20.55 8.97
CA ASP A 541 -1.16 21.96 8.70
C ASP A 541 -2.65 22.27 8.84
N LEU A 542 -3.54 21.46 8.25
CA LEU A 542 -4.98 21.60 8.42
C LEU A 542 -5.37 21.59 9.91
N TRP A 543 -4.82 20.65 10.68
CA TRP A 543 -5.09 20.61 12.13
C TRP A 543 -4.57 21.84 12.86
N SER A 544 -3.39 22.33 12.54
CA SER A 544 -2.82 23.53 13.17
C SER A 544 -3.68 24.76 12.93
N ARG A 545 -4.37 24.84 11.80
CA ARG A 545 -5.27 25.92 11.39
C ARG A 545 -6.75 25.62 11.65
N ARG A 546 -7.08 24.53 12.38
CA ARG A 546 -8.47 24.05 12.54
C ARG A 546 -9.46 25.12 12.98
N ALA A 547 -9.08 25.98 13.93
CA ALA A 547 -9.96 27.05 14.43
C ALA A 547 -10.31 28.08 13.34
N ALA A 548 -9.34 28.47 12.52
CA ALA A 548 -9.56 29.38 11.41
C ALA A 548 -10.39 28.72 10.29
N LEU A 549 -10.11 27.44 10.00
CA LEU A 549 -10.88 26.67 9.02
C LEU A 549 -12.33 26.46 9.48
N ASP A 550 -12.55 26.21 10.77
CA ASP A 550 -13.89 26.06 11.34
C ASP A 550 -14.68 27.38 11.28
N ALA A 551 -14.07 28.50 11.64
CA ALA A 551 -14.69 29.82 11.52
C ALA A 551 -15.03 30.16 10.04
N ALA A 552 -14.15 29.84 9.10
CA ALA A 552 -14.40 30.03 7.67
C ALA A 552 -15.52 29.12 7.15
N LEU A 553 -15.61 27.88 7.62
CA LEU A 553 -16.67 26.93 7.30
C LEU A 553 -18.04 27.45 7.77
N VAL A 554 -18.15 27.86 9.05
CA VAL A 554 -19.40 28.40 9.61
C VAL A 554 -19.84 29.67 8.88
N LYS A 555 -18.90 30.56 8.55
CA LYS A 555 -19.18 31.75 7.74
C LYS A 555 -19.72 31.40 6.35
N ARG A 556 -19.17 30.37 5.71
CA ARG A 556 -19.55 29.93 4.36
C ARG A 556 -20.89 29.18 4.34
N ILE A 557 -21.16 28.39 5.36
CA ILE A 557 -22.39 27.58 5.53
C ILE A 557 -22.88 27.71 6.98
N PRO A 558 -23.67 28.76 7.32
CA PRO A 558 -24.16 28.96 8.68
C PRO A 558 -24.95 27.76 9.23
N ALA A 559 -25.68 27.04 8.39
CA ALA A 559 -26.44 25.84 8.76
C ALA A 559 -25.59 24.67 9.31
N VAL A 560 -24.27 24.74 9.20
CA VAL A 560 -23.31 23.77 9.78
C VAL A 560 -22.76 24.29 11.12
N GLY A 561 -23.06 25.54 11.49
CA GLY A 561 -22.55 26.21 12.68
C GLY A 561 -23.20 25.75 13.97
N ASP A 562 -24.50 25.59 13.98
CA ASP A 562 -25.31 25.40 15.22
C ASP A 562 -25.97 24.02 15.30
#